data_0baa1760e8598048457b006f160377e6
#
_entry.id   0baa1760e8598048457b006f160377e6
#
_cell.length_a   1.000
_cell.length_b   1.000
_cell.length_c   1.000
_cell.angle_alpha   90.00
_cell.angle_beta   90.00
_cell.angle_gamma   90.00
#
_symmetry.space_group_name_H-M   'P 1'
#
loop_
_entity.id
_entity.type
_entity.pdbx_description
1 polymer ?
#
loop_
_entity_poly.entity_id
_entity_poly.type
_entity_poly.pdbx_seq_one_letter_code
_entity_poly.pdbx_strand_id
1 'polypeptide(L)'
;MPTEHHWDFLDTGVLSRLSRLTVSVRMPMLGSVTGIHRSATRGSSVEFAEYRKYSPGDDIRFLDWRVFARTDRFYMKEFEADTNLRCYLVLDTSASMKFTSGAMTRFDFARRVAGTLAHLLVHQGDATGLVCFTDKTLHELPPRRTPTHLRQMLDTLADAKPQGETNLVKTLHDLAERIRQRSLVIILSDLFTEVPELLECFKHLRFYKHDVAVFHLLDRQEFDFDFSRPVRFVDMESGADLITEPAVVREAYRDALNDYLAALAHGCREFDVDYRLNYLDQGYEGMLTNFLLQRIKRTKGGRR
;
A
#
# COMPACT_ATOMS: atom_id res chain seq x y z
N MET A 1 23.11 -26.45 7.15
CA MET A 1 23.11 -25.07 7.65
C MET A 1 22.16 -24.29 6.79
N PRO A 2 21.14 -23.58 7.32
CA PRO A 2 20.30 -22.75 6.47
C PRO A 2 21.17 -21.62 5.93
N THR A 3 21.26 -21.50 4.62
CA THR A 3 21.85 -20.36 3.93
C THR A 3 21.12 -19.11 4.41
N GLU A 4 21.82 -18.19 5.08
CA GLU A 4 21.30 -16.85 5.36
C GLU A 4 21.03 -16.21 4.00
N HIS A 5 19.76 -16.21 3.55
CA HIS A 5 19.33 -15.45 2.40
C HIS A 5 19.45 -13.97 2.75
N HIS A 6 20.50 -13.36 2.27
CA HIS A 6 20.70 -11.92 2.41
C HIS A 6 19.95 -11.21 1.26
N TRP A 7 18.76 -10.66 1.56
CA TRP A 7 18.02 -9.81 0.61
C TRP A 7 18.65 -8.42 0.60
N ASP A 8 19.43 -8.10 -0.42
CA ASP A 8 20.19 -6.84 -0.60
C ASP A 8 19.32 -5.58 -0.61
N PHE A 9 18.03 -5.74 -0.95
CA PHE A 9 17.06 -4.66 -0.95
C PHE A 9 16.42 -4.40 0.43
N LEU A 10 16.65 -5.25 1.43
CA LEU A 10 16.05 -5.13 2.75
C LEU A 10 17.05 -4.51 3.74
N ASP A 11 16.89 -3.21 4.03
CA ASP A 11 17.75 -2.48 4.95
C ASP A 11 17.32 -2.71 6.41
N THR A 12 18.14 -3.42 7.16
CA THR A 12 17.89 -3.73 8.58
C THR A 12 17.86 -2.46 9.46
N GLY A 13 18.61 -1.42 9.10
CA GLY A 13 18.58 -0.14 9.80
C GLY A 13 17.24 0.58 9.62
N VAL A 14 16.71 0.60 8.39
CA VAL A 14 15.37 1.14 8.09
C VAL A 14 14.29 0.34 8.82
N LEU A 15 14.36 -0.99 8.78
CA LEU A 15 13.43 -1.87 9.50
C LEU A 15 13.41 -1.57 10.99
N SER A 16 14.57 -1.43 11.62
CA SER A 16 14.67 -1.13 13.05
C SER A 16 14.03 0.21 13.41
N ARG A 17 14.21 1.25 12.59
CA ARG A 17 13.60 2.57 12.80
C ARG A 17 12.09 2.56 12.60
N LEU A 18 11.61 1.87 11.58
CA LEU A 18 10.19 1.81 11.24
C LEU A 18 9.39 0.79 12.08
N SER A 19 10.04 -0.16 12.75
CA SER A 19 9.37 -1.21 13.55
C SER A 19 8.48 -0.67 14.67
N ARG A 20 8.70 0.57 15.11
CA ARG A 20 7.88 1.26 16.11
C ARG A 20 6.60 1.88 15.54
N LEU A 21 6.46 1.92 14.21
CA LEU A 21 5.31 2.50 13.52
C LEU A 21 4.38 1.39 13.04
N THR A 22 3.09 1.57 13.30
CA THR A 22 2.05 0.60 12.91
C THR A 22 1.46 0.95 11.56
N VAL A 23 1.27 -0.04 10.70
CA VAL A 23 0.48 0.14 9.47
C VAL A 23 -1.00 0.10 9.85
N SER A 24 -1.71 1.21 9.65
CA SER A 24 -3.14 1.31 9.97
C SER A 24 -3.98 1.50 8.71
N VAL A 25 -5.21 0.99 8.71
CA VAL A 25 -6.20 1.24 7.65
C VAL A 25 -7.01 2.49 7.95
N ARG A 26 -7.47 3.18 6.91
CA ARG A 26 -8.27 4.40 7.04
C ARG A 26 -9.65 4.17 7.63
N MET A 27 -10.21 3.02 7.38
CA MET A 27 -11.55 2.66 7.86
C MET A 27 -11.47 1.37 8.65
N PRO A 28 -12.19 1.24 9.79
CA PRO A 28 -12.22 0.00 10.56
C PRO A 28 -12.62 -1.16 9.66
N MET A 29 -11.89 -2.26 9.71
CA MET A 29 -12.30 -3.49 9.08
C MET A 29 -13.58 -4.00 9.76
N LEU A 30 -14.48 -4.66 9.01
CA LEU A 30 -15.67 -5.30 9.57
C LEU A 30 -15.22 -6.38 10.56
N GLY A 31 -15.23 -6.04 11.83
CA GLY A 31 -14.71 -6.80 12.96
C GLY A 31 -14.52 -5.89 14.17
N SER A 32 -14.38 -4.57 13.96
CA SER A 32 -14.49 -3.57 15.00
C SER A 32 -15.97 -3.44 15.41
N VAL A 33 -16.41 -4.35 16.21
CA VAL A 33 -17.71 -4.25 16.86
C VAL A 33 -17.53 -3.36 18.09
N THR A 34 -17.79 -2.08 17.93
CA THR A 34 -18.41 -1.33 19.00
C THR A 34 -19.77 -2.01 19.19
N GLY A 35 -19.83 -2.92 20.18
CA GLY A 35 -20.98 -3.64 20.66
C GLY A 35 -22.22 -3.68 19.77
N ILE A 36 -22.51 -4.75 19.05
CA ILE A 36 -23.88 -5.24 18.81
C ILE A 36 -23.93 -6.55 18.00
N HIS A 37 -22.92 -7.08 17.35
CA HIS A 37 -23.08 -8.36 16.66
C HIS A 37 -22.01 -9.39 16.99
N ARG A 38 -22.46 -10.53 17.56
CA ARG A 38 -21.69 -11.78 17.61
C ARG A 38 -21.34 -12.18 16.17
N SER A 39 -20.07 -12.06 15.78
CA SER A 39 -19.59 -12.77 14.62
C SER A 39 -19.62 -14.27 14.91
N ALA A 40 -20.32 -15.03 14.07
CA ALA A 40 -20.44 -16.49 14.17
C ALA A 40 -19.16 -17.24 13.76
N THR A 41 -18.03 -16.56 13.61
CA THR A 41 -16.75 -17.17 13.27
C THR A 41 -15.92 -17.40 14.53
N ARG A 42 -15.81 -18.67 14.92
CA ARG A 42 -14.85 -19.14 15.93
C ARG A 42 -13.45 -18.76 15.47
N GLY A 43 -12.73 -17.90 16.25
CA GLY A 43 -11.31 -17.68 16.05
C GLY A 43 -10.78 -16.24 16.16
N SER A 44 -11.58 -15.21 16.42
CA SER A 44 -11.04 -13.89 16.76
C SER A 44 -10.80 -13.82 18.26
N SER A 45 -9.55 -13.72 18.66
CA SER A 45 -9.14 -13.32 20.00
C SER A 45 -9.65 -11.90 20.24
N VAL A 46 -10.62 -11.78 21.12
CA VAL A 46 -11.13 -10.49 21.60
C VAL A 46 -10.37 -10.21 22.88
N GLU A 47 -9.39 -9.30 22.81
CA GLU A 47 -8.67 -8.89 24.01
C GLU A 47 -9.43 -7.82 24.77
N PHE A 48 -9.41 -7.92 26.10
CA PHE A 48 -9.97 -6.89 26.96
C PHE A 48 -9.14 -5.62 26.83
N ALA A 49 -9.76 -4.51 26.42
CA ALA A 49 -9.05 -3.23 26.25
C ALA A 49 -9.09 -2.41 27.54
N GLU A 50 -10.28 -1.99 27.99
CA GLU A 50 -10.42 -1.16 29.18
C GLU A 50 -11.83 -1.20 29.77
N TYR A 51 -11.98 -0.58 30.96
CA TYR A 51 -13.26 -0.31 31.56
C TYR A 51 -13.70 1.13 31.28
N ARG A 52 -14.85 1.29 30.62
CA ARG A 52 -15.51 2.59 30.46
C ARG A 52 -16.70 2.70 31.44
N LYS A 53 -16.96 3.88 31.95
CA LYS A 53 -18.20 4.11 32.75
C LYS A 53 -19.42 3.94 31.84
N TYR A 54 -20.45 3.31 32.38
CA TYR A 54 -21.74 3.18 31.72
C TYR A 54 -22.36 4.57 31.47
N SER A 55 -22.95 4.73 30.30
CA SER A 55 -23.75 5.90 29.93
C SER A 55 -25.16 5.43 29.55
N PRO A 56 -26.23 6.19 29.90
CA PRO A 56 -27.59 5.85 29.53
C PRO A 56 -27.72 5.64 28.02
N GLY A 57 -28.22 4.45 27.63
CA GLY A 57 -28.31 4.00 26.24
C GLY A 57 -27.28 2.93 25.84
N ASP A 58 -26.31 2.64 26.67
CA ASP A 58 -25.39 1.53 26.48
C ASP A 58 -26.07 0.18 26.68
N ASP A 59 -25.63 -0.84 25.92
CA ASP A 59 -26.19 -2.21 26.04
C ASP A 59 -25.70 -2.88 27.32
N ILE A 60 -26.65 -3.12 28.24
CA ILE A 60 -26.41 -3.70 29.57
C ILE A 60 -25.78 -5.10 29.53
N ARG A 61 -25.78 -5.80 28.39
CA ARG A 61 -25.14 -7.13 28.23
C ARG A 61 -23.63 -7.09 28.36
N PHE A 62 -23.00 -5.93 28.12
CA PHE A 62 -21.56 -5.72 28.26
C PHE A 62 -21.16 -5.14 29.61
N LEU A 63 -22.09 -5.02 30.54
CA LEU A 63 -21.84 -4.52 31.88
C LEU A 63 -21.09 -5.56 32.73
N ASP A 64 -19.99 -5.13 33.38
CA ASP A 64 -19.28 -6.03 34.28
C ASP A 64 -19.95 -6.11 35.64
N TRP A 65 -20.85 -7.11 35.80
CA TRP A 65 -21.56 -7.36 37.05
C TRP A 65 -20.62 -7.71 38.22
N ARG A 66 -19.41 -8.21 37.97
CA ARG A 66 -18.42 -8.49 39.02
C ARG A 66 -17.80 -7.21 39.58
N VAL A 67 -17.51 -6.24 38.71
CA VAL A 67 -17.01 -4.92 39.13
C VAL A 67 -18.13 -4.16 39.83
N PHE A 68 -19.36 -4.20 39.34
CA PHE A 68 -20.54 -3.62 40.00
C PHE A 68 -20.70 -4.15 41.41
N ALA A 69 -20.68 -5.47 41.62
CA ALA A 69 -20.82 -6.09 42.93
C ALA A 69 -19.74 -5.71 43.95
N ARG A 70 -18.58 -5.21 43.51
CA ARG A 70 -17.47 -4.78 44.39
C ARG A 70 -17.43 -3.28 44.63
N THR A 71 -17.88 -2.50 43.67
CA THR A 71 -17.63 -1.04 43.67
C THR A 71 -18.91 -0.22 43.63
N ASP A 72 -20.05 -0.85 43.46
CA ASP A 72 -21.37 -0.22 43.29
C ASP A 72 -21.39 0.80 42.12
N ARG A 73 -20.52 0.60 41.14
CA ARG A 73 -20.41 1.46 39.96
C ARG A 73 -20.55 0.63 38.69
N PHE A 74 -21.29 1.18 37.73
CA PHE A 74 -21.47 0.55 36.44
C PHE A 74 -20.32 0.80 35.52
N TYR A 75 -19.62 -0.28 35.10
CA TYR A 75 -18.56 -0.28 34.12
C TYR A 75 -18.89 -1.21 32.97
N MET A 76 -18.66 -0.73 31.76
CA MET A 76 -18.73 -1.49 30.53
C MET A 76 -17.37 -2.08 30.23
N LYS A 77 -17.33 -3.34 29.81
CA LYS A 77 -16.13 -3.95 29.24
C LYS A 77 -16.02 -3.50 27.81
N GLU A 78 -15.01 -2.72 27.49
CA GLU A 78 -14.60 -2.49 26.12
C GLU A 78 -13.60 -3.57 25.70
N PHE A 79 -13.86 -4.17 24.56
CA PHE A 79 -13.00 -5.19 23.98
C PHE A 79 -12.40 -4.62 22.69
N GLU A 80 -11.11 -4.68 22.57
CA GLU A 80 -10.44 -4.42 21.31
C GLU A 80 -10.53 -5.70 20.45
N ALA A 81 -11.27 -5.63 19.36
CA ALA A 81 -11.22 -6.70 18.37
C ALA A 81 -9.88 -6.58 17.66
N ASP A 82 -9.07 -7.63 17.74
CA ASP A 82 -7.84 -7.76 16.98
C ASP A 82 -8.21 -7.85 15.49
N THR A 83 -8.31 -6.69 14.86
CA THR A 83 -8.66 -6.57 13.45
C THR A 83 -7.42 -6.89 12.65
N ASN A 84 -7.24 -8.16 12.36
CA ASN A 84 -6.17 -8.62 11.49
C ASN A 84 -6.31 -7.97 10.11
N LEU A 85 -5.47 -6.99 9.85
CA LEU A 85 -5.38 -6.34 8.56
C LEU A 85 -4.98 -7.37 7.50
N ARG A 86 -5.64 -7.30 6.35
CA ARG A 86 -5.19 -7.98 5.12
C ARG A 86 -4.63 -6.93 4.18
N CYS A 87 -3.41 -7.14 3.72
CA CYS A 87 -2.73 -6.24 2.80
C CYS A 87 -2.31 -6.98 1.54
N TYR A 88 -2.54 -6.38 0.37
CA TYR A 88 -1.96 -6.78 -0.90
C TYR A 88 -0.94 -5.73 -1.34
N LEU A 89 0.29 -6.14 -1.51
CA LEU A 89 1.34 -5.36 -2.14
C LEU A 89 1.32 -5.69 -3.64
N VAL A 90 0.98 -4.71 -4.47
CA VAL A 90 0.84 -4.86 -5.91
C VAL A 90 2.00 -4.13 -6.56
N LEU A 91 2.94 -4.91 -7.11
CA LEU A 91 4.21 -4.42 -7.65
C LEU A 91 4.23 -4.55 -9.16
N ASP A 92 4.39 -3.42 -9.81
CA ASP A 92 4.67 -3.35 -11.25
C ASP A 92 6.07 -3.86 -11.55
N THR A 93 6.15 -4.78 -12.50
CA THR A 93 7.40 -5.39 -12.97
C THR A 93 7.56 -5.25 -14.49
N SER A 94 6.93 -4.24 -15.10
CA SER A 94 7.11 -3.90 -16.51
C SER A 94 8.50 -3.39 -16.83
N ALA A 95 8.83 -3.30 -18.10
CA ALA A 95 10.15 -2.86 -18.53
C ALA A 95 10.43 -1.40 -18.17
N SER A 96 9.41 -0.54 -18.12
CA SER A 96 9.49 0.86 -17.70
C SER A 96 10.03 1.03 -16.28
N MET A 97 9.81 0.05 -15.40
CA MET A 97 10.33 0.03 -14.04
C MET A 97 11.86 -0.13 -13.94
N LYS A 98 12.57 -0.44 -15.04
CA LYS A 98 14.05 -0.40 -15.11
C LYS A 98 14.61 1.01 -15.14
N PHE A 99 13.79 1.99 -15.47
CA PHE A 99 14.26 3.35 -15.67
C PHE A 99 14.93 3.91 -14.41
N THR A 100 16.02 4.63 -14.62
CA THR A 100 16.72 5.43 -13.62
C THR A 100 17.61 6.48 -14.28
N SER A 101 17.64 7.66 -13.71
CA SER A 101 18.68 8.66 -13.99
C SER A 101 19.78 8.67 -12.93
N GLY A 102 19.63 7.88 -11.86
CA GLY A 102 20.50 7.85 -10.70
C GLY A 102 21.01 6.46 -10.31
N ALA A 103 21.19 6.25 -9.02
CA ALA A 103 21.76 5.01 -8.48
C ALA A 103 20.74 3.89 -8.29
N MET A 104 19.44 4.19 -8.33
CA MET A 104 18.38 3.23 -7.99
C MET A 104 17.28 3.26 -9.06
N THR A 105 16.91 2.08 -9.58
CA THR A 105 15.80 1.95 -10.52
C THR A 105 14.45 2.11 -9.80
N ARG A 106 13.37 2.41 -10.55
CA ARG A 106 12.00 2.38 -10.01
C ARG A 106 11.69 1.03 -9.38
N PHE A 107 12.12 -0.05 -10.04
CA PHE A 107 11.92 -1.40 -9.51
C PHE A 107 12.66 -1.63 -8.20
N ASP A 108 13.93 -1.23 -8.10
CA ASP A 108 14.71 -1.36 -6.86
C ASP A 108 14.09 -0.55 -5.71
N PHE A 109 13.59 0.64 -6.01
CA PHE A 109 12.85 1.44 -5.04
C PHE A 109 11.56 0.72 -4.60
N ALA A 110 10.77 0.26 -5.56
CA ALA A 110 9.50 -0.43 -5.30
C ALA A 110 9.68 -1.72 -4.48
N ARG A 111 10.68 -2.55 -4.82
CA ARG A 111 10.95 -3.79 -4.09
C ARG A 111 11.44 -3.55 -2.66
N ARG A 112 12.21 -2.47 -2.42
CA ARG A 112 12.61 -2.03 -1.06
C ARG A 112 11.39 -1.63 -0.23
N VAL A 113 10.50 -0.84 -0.81
CA VAL A 113 9.24 -0.44 -0.18
C VAL A 113 8.37 -1.67 0.12
N ALA A 114 8.15 -2.54 -0.87
CA ALA A 114 7.34 -3.73 -0.73
C ALA A 114 7.90 -4.70 0.33
N GLY A 115 9.21 -4.98 0.29
CA GLY A 115 9.87 -5.86 1.26
C GLY A 115 9.82 -5.30 2.69
N THR A 116 10.05 -4.00 2.85
CA THR A 116 9.95 -3.32 4.15
C THR A 116 8.53 -3.38 4.71
N LEU A 117 7.50 -3.06 3.89
CA LEU A 117 6.10 -3.14 4.29
C LEU A 117 5.67 -4.59 4.61
N ALA A 118 6.09 -5.57 3.80
CA ALA A 118 5.81 -6.98 4.07
C ALA A 118 6.38 -7.41 5.42
N HIS A 119 7.62 -7.02 5.71
CA HIS A 119 8.27 -7.31 7.00
C HIS A 119 7.50 -6.69 8.18
N LEU A 120 7.20 -5.39 8.09
CA LEU A 120 6.49 -4.68 9.16
C LEU A 120 5.10 -5.28 9.42
N LEU A 121 4.31 -5.51 8.37
CA LEU A 121 2.95 -6.05 8.47
C LEU A 121 2.94 -7.45 9.09
N VAL A 122 3.78 -8.37 8.60
CA VAL A 122 3.82 -9.73 9.13
C VAL A 122 4.27 -9.75 10.59
N HIS A 123 5.23 -8.89 10.99
CA HIS A 123 5.67 -8.77 12.39
C HIS A 123 4.63 -8.11 13.30
N GLN A 124 3.71 -7.33 12.73
CA GLN A 124 2.52 -6.80 13.44
C GLN A 124 1.40 -7.83 13.57
N GLY A 125 1.55 -9.04 13.01
CA GLY A 125 0.53 -10.08 13.00
C GLY A 125 -0.48 -9.94 11.87
N ASP A 126 -0.25 -9.03 10.91
CA ASP A 126 -1.14 -8.79 9.78
C ASP A 126 -0.91 -9.76 8.63
N ALA A 127 -1.97 -10.08 7.89
CA ALA A 127 -1.88 -10.96 6.74
C ALA A 127 -1.44 -10.16 5.51
N THR A 128 -0.27 -10.46 4.96
CA THR A 128 0.29 -9.76 3.81
C THR A 128 0.43 -10.68 2.62
N GLY A 129 0.04 -10.22 1.44
CA GLY A 129 0.20 -10.87 0.15
C GLY A 129 1.00 -10.01 -0.83
N LEU A 130 1.46 -10.62 -1.91
CA LEU A 130 2.24 -9.98 -2.97
C LEU A 130 1.64 -10.34 -4.33
N VAL A 131 1.50 -9.35 -5.20
CA VAL A 131 1.14 -9.51 -6.61
C VAL A 131 2.21 -8.80 -7.43
N CYS A 132 2.96 -9.56 -8.25
CA CYS A 132 3.86 -9.00 -9.25
C CYS A 132 3.22 -9.18 -10.63
N PHE A 133 3.18 -8.12 -11.43
CA PHE A 133 2.50 -8.13 -12.72
C PHE A 133 3.29 -7.38 -13.81
N THR A 134 2.99 -7.74 -15.05
CA THR A 134 3.32 -7.03 -16.30
C THR A 134 2.05 -6.88 -17.14
N ASP A 135 2.01 -7.38 -18.35
CA ASP A 135 0.79 -7.57 -19.15
C ASP A 135 -0.19 -8.58 -18.53
N LYS A 136 0.30 -9.37 -17.57
CA LYS A 136 -0.43 -10.39 -16.80
C LYS A 136 0.15 -10.51 -15.39
N THR A 137 -0.60 -11.12 -14.50
CA THR A 137 -0.09 -11.50 -13.17
C THR A 137 0.98 -12.59 -13.34
N LEU A 138 2.21 -12.26 -12.93
CA LEU A 138 3.35 -13.20 -12.97
C LEU A 138 3.40 -14.05 -11.69
N HIS A 139 3.25 -13.40 -10.55
CA HIS A 139 3.27 -14.05 -9.24
C HIS A 139 2.15 -13.50 -8.38
N GLU A 140 1.42 -14.39 -7.73
CA GLU A 140 0.40 -14.04 -6.74
C GLU A 140 0.55 -14.90 -5.50
N LEU A 141 0.88 -14.26 -4.40
CA LEU A 141 0.96 -14.84 -3.07
C LEU A 141 -0.17 -14.27 -2.23
N PRO A 142 -1.22 -15.05 -1.92
CA PRO A 142 -2.37 -14.56 -1.16
C PRO A 142 -1.97 -14.19 0.27
N PRO A 143 -2.67 -13.24 0.94
CA PRO A 143 -2.28 -12.74 2.26
C PRO A 143 -2.24 -13.84 3.33
N ARG A 144 -1.08 -13.99 3.98
CA ARG A 144 -0.83 -14.89 5.13
C ARG A 144 0.07 -14.18 6.14
N ARG A 145 0.12 -14.71 7.40
CA ARG A 145 0.84 -14.11 8.54
C ARG A 145 2.10 -14.85 8.95
N THR A 146 2.44 -15.92 8.27
CA THR A 146 3.52 -16.81 8.72
C THR A 146 4.89 -16.28 8.31
N PRO A 147 5.94 -16.46 9.12
CA PRO A 147 7.32 -16.10 8.74
C PRO A 147 7.78 -16.81 7.47
N THR A 148 7.34 -18.05 7.25
CA THR A 148 7.63 -18.79 6.01
C THR A 148 7.04 -18.09 4.78
N HIS A 149 5.83 -17.52 4.92
CA HIS A 149 5.20 -16.77 3.83
C HIS A 149 5.93 -15.44 3.55
N LEU A 150 6.36 -14.74 4.61
CA LEU A 150 7.23 -13.56 4.45
C LEU A 150 8.48 -13.91 3.65
N ARG A 151 9.14 -15.02 3.98
CA ARG A 151 10.31 -15.50 3.25
C ARG A 151 9.99 -15.72 1.78
N GLN A 152 8.89 -16.41 1.46
CA GLN A 152 8.44 -16.60 0.07
C GLN A 152 8.24 -15.27 -0.66
N MET A 153 7.64 -14.27 -0.01
CA MET A 153 7.45 -12.95 -0.61
C MET A 153 8.80 -12.27 -0.90
N LEU A 154 9.74 -12.32 0.04
CA LEU A 154 11.07 -11.73 -0.13
C LEU A 154 11.88 -12.44 -1.22
N ASP A 155 11.81 -13.78 -1.28
CA ASP A 155 12.44 -14.56 -2.35
C ASP A 155 11.83 -14.21 -3.73
N THR A 156 10.49 -14.10 -3.80
CA THR A 156 9.80 -13.66 -5.03
C THR A 156 10.24 -12.26 -5.46
N LEU A 157 10.40 -11.33 -4.53
CA LEU A 157 10.88 -9.97 -4.81
C LEU A 157 12.37 -9.96 -5.24
N ALA A 158 13.18 -10.87 -4.73
CA ALA A 158 14.58 -11.02 -5.12
C ALA A 158 14.71 -11.57 -6.55
N ASP A 159 13.89 -12.54 -6.91
CA ASP A 159 13.92 -13.21 -8.21
C ASP A 159 13.21 -12.42 -9.33
N ALA A 160 12.31 -11.51 -8.96
CA ALA A 160 11.54 -10.71 -9.91
C ALA A 160 12.46 -9.81 -10.75
N LYS A 161 12.23 -9.79 -12.06
CA LYS A 161 12.97 -8.97 -13.02
C LYS A 161 12.00 -8.14 -13.84
N PRO A 162 12.19 -6.82 -13.90
CA PRO A 162 11.34 -5.97 -14.72
C PRO A 162 11.49 -6.33 -16.20
N GLN A 163 10.37 -6.58 -16.90
CA GLN A 163 10.35 -6.93 -18.32
C GLN A 163 8.95 -6.86 -18.94
N GLY A 164 8.89 -6.72 -20.26
CA GLY A 164 7.62 -6.72 -21.00
C GLY A 164 6.81 -5.44 -20.83
N GLU A 165 5.65 -5.44 -21.43
CA GLU A 165 4.69 -4.34 -21.36
C GLU A 165 3.87 -4.42 -20.08
N THR A 166 3.25 -3.30 -19.69
CA THR A 166 2.34 -3.25 -18.54
C THR A 166 0.88 -3.37 -18.98
N ASN A 167 0.05 -4.03 -18.15
CA ASN A 167 -1.40 -3.93 -18.22
C ASN A 167 -1.98 -3.74 -16.81
N LEU A 168 -1.66 -2.60 -16.24
CA LEU A 168 -2.07 -2.20 -14.88
C LEU A 168 -3.59 -2.22 -14.73
N VAL A 169 -4.31 -1.67 -15.71
CA VAL A 169 -5.79 -1.56 -15.71
C VAL A 169 -6.43 -2.94 -15.56
N LYS A 170 -6.08 -3.87 -16.42
CA LYS A 170 -6.59 -5.24 -16.35
C LYS A 170 -6.24 -5.91 -15.03
N THR A 171 -4.99 -5.80 -14.60
CA THR A 171 -4.52 -6.41 -13.35
C THR A 171 -5.31 -5.90 -12.15
N LEU A 172 -5.58 -4.59 -12.08
CA LEU A 172 -6.33 -4.00 -10.97
C LEU A 172 -7.81 -4.40 -11.00
N HIS A 173 -8.44 -4.48 -12.17
CA HIS A 173 -9.82 -4.98 -12.30
C HIS A 173 -9.92 -6.44 -11.88
N ASP A 174 -9.04 -7.31 -12.40
CA ASP A 174 -9.00 -8.72 -12.03
C ASP A 174 -8.76 -8.91 -10.51
N LEU A 175 -7.91 -8.07 -9.93
CA LEU A 175 -7.63 -8.10 -8.50
C LEU A 175 -8.85 -7.67 -7.68
N ALA A 176 -9.55 -6.62 -8.10
CA ALA A 176 -10.76 -6.14 -7.43
C ALA A 176 -11.86 -7.23 -7.36
N GLU A 177 -12.01 -8.03 -8.42
CA GLU A 177 -12.99 -9.13 -8.46
C GLU A 177 -12.56 -10.34 -7.61
N ARG A 178 -11.25 -10.61 -7.53
CA ARG A 178 -10.71 -11.76 -6.78
C ARG A 178 -10.63 -11.55 -5.28
N ILE A 179 -10.41 -10.32 -4.83
CA ILE A 179 -10.31 -10.02 -3.40
C ILE A 179 -11.72 -10.00 -2.78
N ARG A 180 -12.08 -11.08 -2.12
CA ARG A 180 -13.41 -11.23 -1.49
C ARG A 180 -13.54 -10.52 -0.14
N GLN A 181 -12.43 -10.28 0.55
CA GLN A 181 -12.41 -9.66 1.88
C GLN A 181 -11.83 -8.27 1.79
N ARG A 182 -12.40 -7.34 2.52
CA ARG A 182 -11.87 -5.99 2.62
C ARG A 182 -10.39 -6.01 2.98
N SER A 183 -9.59 -5.31 2.20
CA SER A 183 -8.12 -5.34 2.30
C SER A 183 -7.55 -3.94 2.08
N LEU A 184 -6.35 -3.72 2.57
CA LEU A 184 -5.48 -2.63 2.13
C LEU A 184 -4.78 -3.08 0.85
N VAL A 185 -4.92 -2.31 -0.23
CA VAL A 185 -4.23 -2.56 -1.50
C VAL A 185 -3.22 -1.44 -1.70
N ILE A 186 -1.94 -1.79 -1.74
CA ILE A 186 -0.83 -0.86 -1.95
C ILE A 186 -0.24 -1.11 -3.33
N ILE A 187 -0.36 -0.14 -4.21
CA ILE A 187 0.09 -0.20 -5.60
C ILE A 187 1.40 0.57 -5.71
N LEU A 188 2.41 -0.05 -6.35
CA LEU A 188 3.75 0.47 -6.58
C LEU A 188 4.01 0.40 -8.08
N SER A 189 3.92 1.53 -8.79
CA SER A 189 4.05 1.62 -10.26
C SER A 189 4.42 3.04 -10.67
N ASP A 190 4.90 3.21 -11.89
CA ASP A 190 5.06 4.51 -12.55
C ASP A 190 3.76 5.01 -13.20
N LEU A 191 2.69 4.19 -13.17
CA LEU A 191 1.35 4.54 -13.61
C LEU A 191 1.25 5.03 -15.06
N PHE A 192 2.11 4.59 -15.97
CA PHE A 192 2.02 4.95 -17.40
C PHE A 192 0.76 4.40 -18.03
N THR A 193 -0.37 5.04 -17.76
CA THR A 193 -1.72 4.64 -18.21
C THR A 193 -2.61 5.87 -18.24
N GLU A 194 -3.64 5.86 -19.07
CA GLU A 194 -4.61 6.94 -19.16
C GLU A 194 -5.35 7.16 -17.82
N VAL A 195 -5.41 8.43 -17.37
CA VAL A 195 -6.00 8.77 -16.06
C VAL A 195 -7.43 8.26 -15.89
N PRO A 196 -8.35 8.38 -16.87
CA PRO A 196 -9.72 7.89 -16.73
C PRO A 196 -9.78 6.38 -16.43
N GLU A 197 -8.95 5.59 -17.11
CA GLU A 197 -8.90 4.14 -16.92
C GLU A 197 -8.39 3.75 -15.52
N LEU A 198 -7.35 4.43 -15.04
CA LEU A 198 -6.83 4.25 -13.67
C LEU A 198 -7.90 4.59 -12.63
N LEU A 199 -8.60 5.69 -12.80
CA LEU A 199 -9.62 6.13 -11.86
C LEU A 199 -10.81 5.15 -11.81
N GLU A 200 -11.21 4.56 -12.93
CA GLU A 200 -12.23 3.50 -12.93
C GLU A 200 -11.75 2.24 -12.18
N CYS A 201 -10.47 1.86 -12.28
CA CYS A 201 -9.91 0.78 -11.46
C CYS A 201 -9.97 1.10 -9.97
N PHE A 202 -9.58 2.32 -9.59
CA PHE A 202 -9.60 2.75 -8.19
C PHE A 202 -11.04 2.81 -7.65
N LYS A 203 -11.97 3.30 -8.42
CA LYS A 203 -13.40 3.29 -8.12
C LYS A 203 -13.91 1.86 -7.92
N HIS A 204 -13.51 0.92 -8.77
CA HIS A 204 -13.87 -0.49 -8.67
C HIS A 204 -13.34 -1.11 -7.36
N LEU A 205 -12.06 -0.91 -7.02
CA LEU A 205 -11.50 -1.33 -5.73
C LEU A 205 -12.23 -0.70 -4.54
N ARG A 206 -12.58 0.58 -4.63
CA ARG A 206 -13.32 1.30 -3.57
C ARG A 206 -14.77 0.83 -3.45
N PHE A 207 -15.41 0.44 -4.55
CA PHE A 207 -16.75 -0.15 -4.56
C PHE A 207 -16.79 -1.42 -3.68
N TYR A 208 -15.76 -2.28 -3.77
CA TYR A 208 -15.59 -3.42 -2.89
C TYR A 208 -15.05 -3.07 -1.50
N LYS A 209 -15.03 -1.78 -1.15
CA LYS A 209 -14.62 -1.25 0.16
C LYS A 209 -13.16 -1.53 0.52
N HIS A 210 -12.28 -1.75 -0.46
CA HIS A 210 -10.84 -1.81 -0.22
C HIS A 210 -10.30 -0.44 0.15
N ASP A 211 -9.30 -0.41 1.02
CA ASP A 211 -8.49 0.79 1.31
C ASP A 211 -7.33 0.80 0.30
N VAL A 212 -7.26 1.83 -0.54
CA VAL A 212 -6.29 1.89 -1.64
C VAL A 212 -5.24 2.95 -1.35
N ALA A 213 -3.97 2.56 -1.46
CA ALA A 213 -2.83 3.45 -1.44
C ALA A 213 -2.00 3.27 -2.71
N VAL A 214 -1.58 4.36 -3.30
CA VAL A 214 -0.83 4.37 -4.55
C VAL A 214 0.49 5.11 -4.33
N PHE A 215 1.60 4.42 -4.53
CA PHE A 215 2.93 4.99 -4.59
C PHE A 215 3.30 5.15 -6.07
N HIS A 216 3.08 6.35 -6.60
CA HIS A 216 3.49 6.72 -7.94
C HIS A 216 4.97 7.04 -7.94
N LEU A 217 5.76 6.27 -8.68
CA LEU A 217 7.21 6.34 -8.71
C LEU A 217 7.66 7.14 -9.95
N LEU A 218 8.29 8.27 -9.73
CA LEU A 218 8.76 9.14 -10.79
C LEU A 218 10.25 9.46 -10.60
N ASP A 219 10.99 9.45 -11.67
CA ASP A 219 12.38 9.90 -11.66
C ASP A 219 12.44 11.44 -11.72
N ARG A 220 13.40 12.03 -10.99
CA ARG A 220 13.55 13.48 -10.97
C ARG A 220 13.87 14.05 -12.35
N GLN A 221 14.68 13.34 -13.15
CA GLN A 221 15.04 13.78 -14.48
C GLN A 221 13.84 13.80 -15.44
N GLU A 222 12.88 12.88 -15.27
CA GLU A 222 11.64 12.90 -16.04
C GLU A 222 10.76 14.08 -15.64
N PHE A 223 10.68 14.39 -14.36
CA PHE A 223 9.90 15.53 -13.88
C PHE A 223 10.49 16.86 -14.34
N ASP A 224 11.78 17.04 -14.14
CA ASP A 224 12.48 18.30 -14.48
C ASP A 224 12.72 18.43 -15.99
N PHE A 225 12.76 17.30 -16.71
CA PHE A 225 13.09 17.20 -18.13
C PHE A 225 14.37 17.97 -18.47
N ASP A 226 15.39 17.84 -17.63
CA ASP A 226 16.64 18.59 -17.75
C ASP A 226 17.67 17.83 -18.62
N PHE A 227 17.50 17.95 -19.92
CA PHE A 227 18.40 17.44 -20.93
C PHE A 227 19.03 18.62 -21.66
N SER A 228 20.36 18.67 -21.71
CA SER A 228 21.13 19.77 -22.32
C SER A 228 21.56 19.53 -23.77
N ARG A 229 21.35 18.32 -24.29
CA ARG A 229 21.73 17.89 -25.64
C ARG A 229 20.59 17.14 -26.32
N PRO A 230 20.59 17.05 -27.66
CA PRO A 230 19.68 16.14 -28.35
C PRO A 230 19.82 14.74 -27.81
N VAL A 231 18.67 14.11 -27.48
CA VAL A 231 18.60 12.76 -26.91
C VAL A 231 17.67 11.90 -27.75
N ARG A 232 17.96 10.62 -27.73
CA ARG A 232 17.09 9.58 -28.26
C ARG A 232 16.31 9.01 -27.09
N PHE A 233 15.02 9.27 -27.05
CA PHE A 233 14.11 8.62 -26.12
C PHE A 233 13.72 7.28 -26.69
N VAL A 234 13.84 6.24 -25.89
CA VAL A 234 13.44 4.88 -26.27
C VAL A 234 12.37 4.43 -25.30
N ASP A 235 11.21 4.07 -25.82
CA ASP A 235 10.18 3.43 -25.02
C ASP A 235 10.68 2.04 -24.61
N MET A 236 10.74 1.83 -23.30
CA MET A 236 11.30 0.60 -22.73
C MET A 236 10.36 -0.61 -22.90
N GLU A 237 9.10 -0.40 -23.19
CA GLU A 237 8.08 -1.43 -23.38
C GLU A 237 7.94 -1.82 -24.85
N SER A 238 7.64 -0.87 -25.73
CA SER A 238 7.44 -1.13 -27.17
C SER A 238 8.71 -1.13 -27.98
N GLY A 239 9.80 -0.53 -27.46
CA GLY A 239 11.05 -0.31 -28.20
C GLY A 239 10.99 0.81 -29.23
N ALA A 240 9.86 1.52 -29.35
CA ALA A 240 9.75 2.69 -30.19
C ALA A 240 10.73 3.79 -29.75
N ASP A 241 11.26 4.57 -30.69
CA ASP A 241 12.19 5.63 -30.36
C ASP A 241 11.82 6.97 -31.01
N LEU A 242 12.20 8.03 -30.31
CA LEU A 242 12.01 9.40 -30.73
C LEU A 242 13.32 10.18 -30.52
N ILE A 243 13.86 10.73 -31.60
CA ILE A 243 15.00 11.66 -31.52
C ILE A 243 14.43 13.07 -31.55
N THR A 244 14.71 13.84 -30.53
CA THR A 244 14.22 15.22 -30.44
C THR A 244 15.24 16.13 -29.76
N GLU A 245 15.08 17.44 -29.98
CA GLU A 245 15.76 18.47 -29.21
C GLU A 245 14.96 18.75 -27.93
N PRO A 246 15.48 18.43 -26.74
CA PRO A 246 14.73 18.60 -25.50
C PRO A 246 14.24 20.03 -25.29
N ALA A 247 15.00 21.03 -25.74
CA ALA A 247 14.63 22.44 -25.61
C ALA A 247 13.29 22.77 -26.31
N VAL A 248 12.97 22.08 -27.41
CA VAL A 248 11.75 22.33 -28.20
C VAL A 248 10.51 21.72 -27.50
N VAL A 249 10.66 20.55 -26.88
CA VAL A 249 9.52 19.80 -26.34
C VAL A 249 9.37 19.97 -24.82
N ARG A 250 10.33 20.58 -24.15
CA ARG A 250 10.38 20.68 -22.67
C ARG A 250 9.13 21.30 -22.05
N GLU A 251 8.70 22.45 -22.54
CA GLU A 251 7.53 23.15 -21.98
C GLU A 251 6.28 22.32 -22.18
N ALA A 252 6.02 21.86 -23.41
CA ALA A 252 4.85 21.05 -23.72
C ALA A 252 4.84 19.74 -22.92
N TYR A 253 5.99 19.09 -22.75
CA TYR A 253 6.10 17.88 -21.95
C TYR A 253 5.79 18.15 -20.46
N ARG A 254 6.38 19.21 -19.90
CA ARG A 254 6.16 19.56 -18.48
C ARG A 254 4.73 19.95 -18.19
N ASP A 255 4.10 20.69 -19.10
CA ASP A 255 2.68 21.05 -18.98
C ASP A 255 1.81 19.79 -19.03
N ALA A 256 2.02 18.91 -19.99
CA ALA A 256 1.30 17.64 -20.09
C ALA A 256 1.49 16.75 -18.85
N LEU A 257 2.73 16.65 -18.34
CA LEU A 257 3.01 15.89 -17.12
C LEU A 257 2.33 16.51 -15.89
N ASN A 258 2.39 17.82 -15.74
CA ASN A 258 1.73 18.52 -14.63
C ASN A 258 0.21 18.33 -14.69
N ASP A 259 -0.39 18.43 -15.86
CA ASP A 259 -1.83 18.19 -16.06
C ASP A 259 -2.21 16.74 -15.70
N TYR A 260 -1.41 15.78 -16.15
CA TYR A 260 -1.57 14.37 -15.81
C TYR A 260 -1.51 14.14 -14.28
N LEU A 261 -0.47 14.65 -13.62
CA LEU A 261 -0.30 14.51 -12.18
C LEU A 261 -1.42 15.20 -11.39
N ALA A 262 -1.86 16.37 -11.84
CA ALA A 262 -2.97 17.11 -11.22
C ALA A 262 -4.29 16.36 -11.36
N ALA A 263 -4.60 15.85 -12.57
CA ALA A 263 -5.81 15.09 -12.84
C ALA A 263 -5.85 13.79 -12.00
N LEU A 264 -4.75 13.06 -11.95
CA LEU A 264 -4.64 11.85 -11.16
C LEU A 264 -4.79 12.13 -9.65
N ALA A 265 -4.10 13.16 -9.13
CA ALA A 265 -4.21 13.56 -7.73
C ALA A 265 -5.62 14.04 -7.37
N HIS A 266 -6.32 14.72 -8.30
CA HIS A 266 -7.71 15.14 -8.12
C HIS A 266 -8.65 13.93 -8.03
N GLY A 267 -8.61 13.03 -9.01
CA GLY A 267 -9.46 11.85 -9.04
C GLY A 267 -9.20 10.89 -7.88
N CYS A 268 -7.94 10.73 -7.47
CA CYS A 268 -7.61 9.94 -6.29
C CYS A 268 -8.24 10.51 -5.01
N ARG A 269 -8.31 11.84 -4.86
CA ARG A 269 -9.01 12.48 -3.73
C ARG A 269 -10.52 12.24 -3.78
N GLU A 270 -11.12 12.33 -4.96
CA GLU A 270 -12.55 12.08 -5.16
C GLU A 270 -12.95 10.66 -4.74
N PHE A 271 -12.14 9.67 -5.08
CA PHE A 271 -12.41 8.27 -4.71
C PHE A 271 -11.77 7.85 -3.38
N ASP A 272 -11.29 8.78 -2.55
CA ASP A 272 -10.65 8.50 -1.25
C ASP A 272 -9.49 7.49 -1.37
N VAL A 273 -8.64 7.65 -2.39
CA VAL A 273 -7.40 6.90 -2.61
C VAL A 273 -6.22 7.67 -2.01
N ASP A 274 -5.33 6.98 -1.29
CA ASP A 274 -4.10 7.58 -0.71
C ASP A 274 -3.02 7.65 -1.79
N TYR A 275 -3.11 8.66 -2.65
CA TYR A 275 -2.15 8.88 -3.71
C TYR A 275 -0.90 9.61 -3.20
N ARG A 276 0.27 9.11 -3.58
CA ARG A 276 1.57 9.66 -3.22
C ARG A 276 2.51 9.64 -4.42
N LEU A 277 2.86 10.83 -4.87
CA LEU A 277 3.96 10.99 -5.81
C LEU A 277 5.29 10.90 -5.05
N ASN A 278 6.18 10.03 -5.52
CA ASN A 278 7.46 9.76 -4.89
C ASN A 278 8.58 9.86 -5.90
N TYR A 279 9.54 10.73 -5.61
CA TYR A 279 10.75 10.86 -6.41
C TYR A 279 11.81 9.89 -5.88
N LEU A 280 12.49 9.19 -6.80
CA LEU A 280 13.47 8.16 -6.44
C LEU A 280 14.65 8.69 -5.64
N ASP A 281 15.02 9.95 -5.87
CA ASP A 281 16.14 10.65 -5.20
C ASP A 281 15.88 10.97 -3.73
N GLN A 282 14.61 11.01 -3.28
CA GLN A 282 14.26 11.35 -1.91
C GLN A 282 14.41 10.19 -0.91
N GLY A 283 14.69 8.98 -1.41
CA GLY A 283 14.79 7.79 -0.59
C GLY A 283 13.43 7.28 -0.07
N TYR A 284 13.34 5.99 0.17
CA TYR A 284 12.07 5.35 0.52
C TYR A 284 11.73 5.40 2.02
N GLU A 285 12.72 5.60 2.91
CA GLU A 285 12.49 5.62 4.37
C GLU A 285 11.63 6.81 4.81
N GLY A 286 11.96 8.01 4.35
CA GLY A 286 11.20 9.23 4.66
C GLY A 286 9.77 9.14 4.14
N MET A 287 9.60 8.61 2.95
CA MET A 287 8.31 8.36 2.33
C MET A 287 7.45 7.39 3.15
N LEU A 288 8.02 6.23 3.55
CA LEU A 288 7.33 5.25 4.38
C LEU A 288 7.00 5.81 5.77
N THR A 289 7.92 6.53 6.39
CA THR A 289 7.67 7.20 7.68
C THR A 289 6.46 8.12 7.60
N ASN A 290 6.41 8.98 6.58
CA ASN A 290 5.30 9.90 6.37
C ASN A 290 3.98 9.16 6.10
N PHE A 291 4.03 8.09 5.31
CA PHE A 291 2.88 7.24 5.02
C PHE A 291 2.30 6.64 6.31
N LEU A 292 3.14 5.99 7.11
CA LEU A 292 2.72 5.34 8.35
C LEU A 292 2.16 6.33 9.37
N LEU A 293 2.86 7.45 9.60
CA LEU A 293 2.43 8.49 10.55
C LEU A 293 1.09 9.13 10.15
N GLN A 294 0.87 9.41 8.87
CA GLN A 294 -0.38 10.00 8.41
C GLN A 294 -1.56 9.01 8.58
N ARG A 295 -1.34 7.73 8.37
CA ARG A 295 -2.36 6.70 8.58
C ARG A 295 -2.73 6.58 10.06
N ILE A 296 -1.76 6.61 10.97
CA ILE A 296 -2.01 6.60 12.42
C ILE A 296 -2.84 7.83 12.84
N LYS A 297 -2.50 9.04 12.34
CA LYS A 297 -3.24 10.28 12.66
C LYS A 297 -4.69 10.22 12.19
N ARG A 298 -4.95 9.73 10.98
CA ARG A 298 -6.31 9.61 10.42
C ARG A 298 -7.17 8.62 11.18
N THR A 299 -6.60 7.50 11.64
CA THR A 299 -7.31 6.50 12.45
C THR A 299 -7.72 7.07 13.81
N LYS A 300 -6.88 7.91 14.43
CA LYS A 300 -7.19 8.58 15.70
C LYS A 300 -8.18 9.76 15.55
N GLY A 301 -8.17 10.47 14.42
CA GLY A 301 -9.05 11.62 14.16
C GLY A 301 -10.50 11.23 13.80
N GLY A 302 -10.76 10.03 13.32
CA GLY A 302 -12.10 9.51 13.02
C GLY A 302 -12.90 9.04 14.26
N ARG A 303 -12.35 9.17 15.44
CA ARG A 303 -12.99 8.84 16.74
C ARG A 303 -13.62 10.05 17.45
N ARG A 304 -13.86 11.16 16.77
CA ARG A 304 -14.60 12.32 17.33
C ARG A 304 -15.99 12.43 16.74
#